data_aa7fcfc06a34b099508ca5ab485d39fe
#
_entry.id   aa7fcfc06a34b099508ca5ab485d39fe
#
_cell.length_a   1.000
_cell.length_b   1.000
_cell.length_c   1.000
_cell.angle_alpha   90.00
_cell.angle_beta   90.00
_cell.angle_gamma   90.00
#
_symmetry.space_group_name_H-M   'P 1'
#
loop_
_entity.id
_entity.type
_entity.pdbx_description
1 polymer ?
#
loop_
_entity_poly.entity_id
_entity_poly.type
_entity_poly.pdbx_seq_one_letter_code
_entity_poly.pdbx_strand_id
1 'polypeptide(L)'
;MMHGTTRQVLSLITNPLDVMCANLQTVRGMMGARPDILGAHLEGPFLALSRKGAHDPECLKDPVPEYVDRLLHAANGCLRQITIAPGIMTHMFNAMNGLHHREPGPIPAAVEDPRVTVELINDGFHVQDPMVRLGFGFAPHRIAFVTDAMAATDCPDGHYLLGALDVNVIDGHARLASNGAIAGSTLTLEKAVQRAVLELGFTPTDAVEAATLIPAKAFGFDRANPVTKQPLGLLASGYAADVLLLNPATWAVEHVWCDAHLLR
;
A
#
# COMPACT_ATOMS: atom_id res chain seq x y z
N MET A 1 -11.65 4.97 -6.73
CA MET A 1 -11.94 6.42 -6.54
C MET A 1 -13.18 6.68 -5.68
N MET A 2 -14.17 5.80 -5.64
CA MET A 2 -15.40 6.00 -4.84
C MET A 2 -15.11 6.18 -3.33
N HIS A 3 -14.02 5.61 -2.82
CA HIS A 3 -13.55 5.74 -1.44
C HIS A 3 -12.45 6.80 -1.25
N GLY A 4 -12.40 7.81 -2.10
CA GLY A 4 -11.51 8.96 -1.95
C GLY A 4 -10.06 8.76 -2.43
N THR A 5 -9.65 7.56 -2.85
CA THR A 5 -8.33 7.35 -3.43
C THR A 5 -8.27 7.95 -4.83
N THR A 6 -7.61 9.07 -4.99
CA THR A 6 -7.48 9.78 -6.27
C THR A 6 -6.27 9.33 -7.07
N ARG A 7 -5.21 8.88 -6.41
CA ARG A 7 -3.97 8.42 -7.02
C ARG A 7 -3.52 7.11 -6.37
N GLN A 8 -2.96 6.20 -7.18
CA GLN A 8 -2.54 4.89 -6.69
C GLN A 8 -1.30 4.36 -7.40
N VAL A 9 -0.50 3.60 -6.68
CA VAL A 9 0.53 2.71 -7.20
C VAL A 9 -0.01 1.30 -7.05
N LEU A 10 -0.06 0.54 -8.16
CA LEU A 10 -0.65 -0.79 -8.18
C LEU A 10 0.36 -1.82 -7.70
N SER A 11 0.04 -2.55 -6.64
CA SER A 11 0.88 -3.65 -6.15
C SER A 11 0.66 -4.91 -6.98
N LEU A 12 1.76 -5.54 -7.37
CA LEU A 12 1.81 -6.78 -8.12
C LEU A 12 2.51 -7.84 -7.26
N ILE A 13 1.74 -8.82 -6.80
CA ILE A 13 2.26 -9.96 -6.02
C ILE A 13 3.17 -10.85 -6.88
N THR A 14 4.05 -11.60 -6.24
CA THR A 14 4.91 -12.61 -6.87
C THR A 14 4.11 -13.58 -7.75
N ASN A 15 4.54 -13.72 -8.97
CA ASN A 15 4.03 -14.63 -10.01
C ASN A 15 5.22 -15.15 -10.84
N PRO A 16 5.03 -16.11 -11.76
CA PRO A 16 6.05 -16.44 -12.74
C PRO A 16 6.56 -15.19 -13.45
N LEU A 17 7.87 -15.12 -13.69
CA LEU A 17 8.54 -13.89 -14.16
C LEU A 17 7.92 -13.32 -15.44
N ASP A 18 7.49 -14.18 -16.36
CA ASP A 18 6.83 -13.74 -17.61
C ASP A 18 5.49 -13.04 -17.33
N VAL A 19 4.71 -13.55 -16.36
CA VAL A 19 3.45 -12.94 -15.91
C VAL A 19 3.71 -11.59 -15.25
N MET A 20 4.74 -11.49 -14.41
CA MET A 20 5.12 -10.22 -13.79
C MET A 20 5.53 -9.18 -14.84
N CYS A 21 6.30 -9.58 -15.85
CA CYS A 21 6.67 -8.71 -16.97
C CYS A 21 5.43 -8.23 -17.75
N ALA A 22 4.49 -9.12 -18.06
CA ALA A 22 3.25 -8.78 -18.75
C ALA A 22 2.38 -7.82 -17.93
N ASN A 23 2.29 -8.04 -16.61
CA ASN A 23 1.56 -7.15 -15.69
C ASN A 23 2.18 -5.75 -15.63
N LEU A 24 3.52 -5.64 -15.56
CA LEU A 24 4.22 -4.36 -15.60
C LEU A 24 3.95 -3.60 -16.91
N GLN A 25 3.98 -4.28 -18.06
CA GLN A 25 3.63 -3.69 -19.36
C GLN A 25 2.18 -3.20 -19.39
N THR A 26 1.26 -3.97 -18.80
CA THR A 26 -0.15 -3.58 -18.65
C THR A 26 -0.29 -2.30 -17.82
N VAL A 27 0.33 -2.25 -16.64
CA VAL A 27 0.33 -1.03 -15.80
C VAL A 27 0.91 0.15 -16.57
N ARG A 28 2.02 -0.05 -17.28
CA ARG A 28 2.64 0.99 -18.11
C ARG A 28 1.68 1.53 -19.17
N GLY A 29 0.94 0.65 -19.83
CA GLY A 29 -0.08 1.03 -20.82
C GLY A 29 -1.24 1.81 -20.18
N MET A 30 -1.68 1.40 -19.00
CA MET A 30 -2.77 2.06 -18.27
C MET A 30 -2.43 3.49 -17.86
N MET A 31 -1.19 3.79 -17.47
CA MET A 31 -0.77 5.14 -17.04
C MET A 31 -1.04 6.24 -18.08
N GLY A 32 -1.05 5.90 -19.37
CA GLY A 32 -1.36 6.86 -20.43
C GLY A 32 -2.83 7.25 -20.52
N ALA A 33 -3.72 6.34 -20.14
CA ALA A 33 -5.18 6.51 -20.21
C ALA A 33 -5.82 6.82 -18.85
N ARG A 34 -5.12 6.51 -17.77
CA ARG A 34 -5.59 6.56 -16.38
C ARG A 34 -4.61 7.42 -15.54
N PRO A 35 -4.82 8.74 -15.43
CA PRO A 35 -3.94 9.62 -14.67
C PRO A 35 -3.93 9.34 -13.16
N ASP A 36 -4.90 8.59 -12.66
CA ASP A 36 -4.95 8.08 -11.28
C ASP A 36 -3.91 6.98 -11.02
N ILE A 37 -3.40 6.30 -12.05
CA ILE A 37 -2.37 5.25 -11.90
C ILE A 37 -0.98 5.87 -12.05
N LEU A 38 -0.23 5.91 -10.95
CA LEU A 38 1.09 6.54 -10.88
C LEU A 38 2.24 5.57 -11.18
N GLY A 39 1.98 4.27 -11.19
CA GLY A 39 2.96 3.25 -11.46
C GLY A 39 2.67 1.91 -10.79
N ALA A 40 3.68 1.05 -10.74
CA ALA A 40 3.63 -0.27 -10.14
C ALA A 40 4.56 -0.38 -8.91
N HIS A 41 4.15 -1.20 -7.98
CA HIS A 41 4.94 -1.78 -6.90
C HIS A 41 5.08 -3.29 -7.15
N LEU A 42 6.27 -3.83 -7.05
CA LEU A 42 6.50 -5.27 -7.05
C LEU A 42 6.66 -5.76 -5.61
N GLU A 43 5.73 -6.57 -5.15
CA GLU A 43 5.85 -7.31 -3.91
C GLU A 43 6.43 -8.70 -4.22
N GLY A 44 7.75 -8.77 -4.19
CA GLY A 44 8.55 -9.87 -4.72
C GLY A 44 9.00 -9.63 -6.18
N PRO A 45 9.60 -10.62 -6.84
CA PRO A 45 9.79 -12.04 -6.44
C PRO A 45 10.99 -12.27 -5.50
N PHE A 46 11.74 -11.26 -5.12
CA PHE A 46 13.02 -11.37 -4.40
C PHE A 46 12.82 -11.40 -2.87
N LEU A 47 11.94 -12.28 -2.42
CA LEU A 47 11.62 -12.47 -1.01
C LEU A 47 12.27 -13.73 -0.46
N ALA A 48 12.68 -13.68 0.82
CA ALA A 48 13.20 -14.85 1.50
C ALA A 48 12.10 -15.90 1.70
N LEU A 49 12.39 -17.18 1.37
CA LEU A 49 11.43 -18.28 1.51
C LEU A 49 10.85 -18.40 2.93
N SER A 50 11.67 -18.14 3.96
CA SER A 50 11.27 -18.19 5.37
C SER A 50 10.30 -17.06 5.75
N ARG A 51 10.11 -16.05 4.91
CA ARG A 51 9.28 -14.86 5.14
C ARG A 51 8.33 -14.56 3.96
N LYS A 52 8.01 -15.58 3.19
CA LYS A 52 7.22 -15.45 1.97
C LYS A 52 5.77 -14.96 2.17
N GLY A 53 5.24 -15.02 3.40
CA GLY A 53 3.83 -14.70 3.63
C GLY A 53 2.89 -15.53 2.74
N ALA A 54 1.98 -14.87 2.05
CA ALA A 54 1.03 -15.49 1.11
C ALA A 54 1.62 -15.75 -0.29
N HIS A 55 2.92 -15.49 -0.53
CA HIS A 55 3.51 -15.69 -1.85
C HIS A 55 3.74 -17.16 -2.17
N ASP A 56 3.59 -17.52 -3.46
CA ASP A 56 3.90 -18.84 -3.97
C ASP A 56 5.42 -19.07 -3.93
N PRO A 57 5.91 -20.08 -3.18
CA PRO A 57 7.34 -20.35 -3.05
C PRO A 57 8.03 -20.74 -4.37
N GLU A 58 7.29 -21.32 -5.33
CA GLU A 58 7.85 -21.72 -6.64
C GLU A 58 8.16 -20.51 -7.53
N CYS A 59 7.49 -19.40 -7.28
CA CYS A 59 7.67 -18.16 -8.02
C CYS A 59 8.73 -17.24 -7.42
N LEU A 60 9.25 -17.53 -6.22
CA LEU A 60 10.33 -16.75 -5.62
C LEU A 60 11.65 -16.93 -6.40
N LYS A 61 12.42 -15.86 -6.49
CA LYS A 61 13.69 -15.81 -7.23
C LYS A 61 14.77 -15.11 -6.42
N ASP A 62 16.00 -15.49 -6.65
CA ASP A 62 17.15 -14.71 -6.21
C ASP A 62 17.31 -13.46 -7.09
N PRO A 63 17.78 -12.33 -6.52
CA PRO A 63 17.92 -11.07 -7.26
C PRO A 63 19.17 -11.07 -8.16
N VAL A 64 19.24 -12.01 -9.11
CA VAL A 64 20.30 -12.05 -10.11
C VAL A 64 20.09 -10.99 -11.19
N PRO A 65 21.15 -10.39 -11.77
CA PRO A 65 21.03 -9.30 -12.74
C PRO A 65 20.06 -9.59 -13.88
N GLU A 66 20.06 -10.79 -14.41
CA GLU A 66 19.17 -11.20 -15.51
C GLU A 66 17.68 -10.98 -15.19
N TYR A 67 17.24 -11.37 -14.00
CA TYR A 67 15.82 -11.22 -13.59
C TYR A 67 15.48 -9.78 -13.28
N VAL A 68 16.40 -9.06 -12.64
CA VAL A 68 16.24 -7.64 -12.34
C VAL A 68 16.12 -6.84 -13.63
N ASP A 69 17.02 -7.05 -14.59
CA ASP A 69 17.03 -6.35 -15.88
C ASP A 69 15.76 -6.64 -16.69
N ARG A 70 15.26 -7.88 -16.68
CA ARG A 70 14.00 -8.23 -17.34
C ARG A 70 12.81 -7.46 -16.77
N LEU A 71 12.71 -7.38 -15.44
CA LEU A 71 11.62 -6.63 -14.78
C LEU A 71 11.74 -5.14 -15.04
N LEU A 72 12.92 -4.56 -14.94
CA LEU A 72 13.16 -3.14 -15.21
C LEU A 72 12.86 -2.79 -16.67
N HIS A 73 13.25 -3.64 -17.62
CA HIS A 73 12.94 -3.46 -19.03
C HIS A 73 11.43 -3.52 -19.29
N ALA A 74 10.72 -4.52 -18.73
CA ALA A 74 9.28 -4.65 -18.86
C ALA A 74 8.53 -3.46 -18.22
N ALA A 75 9.02 -2.97 -17.09
CA ALA A 75 8.45 -1.82 -16.41
C ALA A 75 8.58 -0.52 -17.23
N ASN A 76 9.64 -0.36 -17.99
CA ASN A 76 9.89 0.83 -18.83
C ASN A 76 9.54 2.15 -18.11
N GLY A 77 10.06 2.32 -16.89
CA GLY A 77 9.85 3.49 -16.04
C GLY A 77 8.52 3.56 -15.29
N CYS A 78 7.67 2.52 -15.28
CA CYS A 78 6.47 2.51 -14.44
C CYS A 78 6.72 1.94 -13.03
N LEU A 79 7.81 1.22 -12.78
CA LEU A 79 8.14 0.70 -11.46
C LEU A 79 8.49 1.84 -10.50
N ARG A 80 7.81 1.90 -9.35
CA ARG A 80 7.99 2.92 -8.30
C ARG A 80 8.62 2.34 -7.05
N GLN A 81 8.29 1.11 -6.75
CA GLN A 81 8.72 0.42 -5.54
C GLN A 81 8.95 -1.05 -5.84
N ILE A 82 9.87 -1.65 -5.10
CA ILE A 82 10.06 -3.09 -5.00
C ILE A 82 10.29 -3.42 -3.52
N THR A 83 9.65 -4.48 -3.03
CA THR A 83 9.77 -4.93 -1.63
C THR A 83 11.13 -5.62 -1.40
N ILE A 84 12.17 -4.84 -1.35
CA ILE A 84 13.53 -5.14 -0.88
C ILE A 84 14.27 -3.83 -0.53
N ALA A 85 13.66 -2.67 -0.75
CA ALA A 85 14.37 -1.39 -0.77
C ALA A 85 14.40 -0.70 0.60
N PRO A 86 15.51 -0.04 0.98
CA PRO A 86 15.70 0.56 2.30
C PRO A 86 14.99 1.90 2.53
N GLY A 87 14.12 2.37 1.65
CA GLY A 87 13.42 3.66 1.79
C GLY A 87 12.01 3.57 2.38
N ILE A 88 11.37 2.41 2.29
CA ILE A 88 10.01 2.14 2.79
C ILE A 88 10.01 0.79 3.48
N MET A 89 9.48 0.73 4.72
CA MET A 89 9.16 -0.53 5.38
C MET A 89 7.71 -0.90 5.05
N THR A 90 7.50 -1.91 4.23
CA THR A 90 6.15 -2.33 3.85
C THR A 90 5.43 -3.00 5.02
N HIS A 91 4.12 -2.78 5.12
CA HIS A 91 3.14 -3.35 6.08
C HIS A 91 3.75 -3.76 7.44
N MET A 92 4.32 -2.80 8.17
CA MET A 92 4.98 -3.00 9.48
C MET A 92 4.21 -4.02 10.37
N PHE A 93 4.95 -4.89 11.03
CA PHE A 93 4.54 -6.04 11.83
C PHE A 93 4.15 -7.29 11.04
N ASN A 94 3.76 -7.20 9.78
CA ASN A 94 3.30 -8.33 8.98
C ASN A 94 4.46 -8.97 8.21
N ALA A 95 4.47 -10.30 8.13
CA ALA A 95 5.49 -11.12 7.45
C ALA A 95 6.95 -10.85 7.89
N MET A 96 7.18 -10.32 9.09
CA MET A 96 8.50 -10.01 9.65
C MET A 96 8.68 -10.59 11.06
N ASN A 97 9.91 -10.53 11.58
CA ASN A 97 10.17 -10.87 12.99
C ASN A 97 9.44 -9.90 13.90
N GLY A 98 8.80 -10.42 14.93
CA GLY A 98 8.14 -9.62 15.95
C GLY A 98 9.15 -8.74 16.72
N LEU A 99 8.63 -7.69 17.33
CA LEU A 99 9.42 -6.79 18.18
C LEU A 99 9.71 -7.49 19.53
N HIS A 100 10.91 -8.05 19.66
CA HIS A 100 11.34 -8.75 20.87
C HIS A 100 12.59 -8.08 21.46
N HIS A 101 12.66 -7.95 22.77
CA HIS A 101 13.71 -7.17 23.47
C HIS A 101 15.15 -7.69 23.30
N ARG A 102 15.36 -8.94 22.88
CA ARG A 102 16.67 -9.53 22.57
C ARG A 102 16.86 -9.87 21.10
N GLU A 103 15.77 -9.91 20.34
CA GLU A 103 15.74 -10.16 18.91
C GLU A 103 14.75 -9.18 18.28
N PRO A 104 15.12 -7.88 18.18
CA PRO A 104 14.16 -6.82 17.90
C PRO A 104 13.57 -6.83 16.48
N GLY A 105 14.16 -7.61 15.56
CA GLY A 105 13.72 -7.64 14.18
C GLY A 105 14.07 -6.36 13.41
N PRO A 106 13.43 -6.12 12.24
CA PRO A 106 13.76 -4.98 11.38
C PRO A 106 13.14 -3.64 11.85
N ILE A 107 12.11 -3.67 12.70
CA ILE A 107 11.32 -2.48 13.07
C ILE A 107 12.17 -1.41 13.72
N PRO A 108 13.03 -1.67 14.75
CA PRO A 108 13.83 -0.65 15.35
C PRO A 108 14.77 0.05 14.37
N ALA A 109 15.42 -0.72 13.47
CA ALA A 109 16.30 -0.15 12.46
C ALA A 109 15.57 0.82 11.51
N ALA A 110 14.34 0.47 11.10
CA ALA A 110 13.51 1.36 10.28
C ALA A 110 13.03 2.59 11.04
N VAL A 111 12.74 2.45 12.34
CA VAL A 111 12.31 3.55 13.21
C VAL A 111 13.46 4.52 13.48
N GLU A 112 14.66 4.01 13.71
CA GLU A 112 15.87 4.82 13.99
C GLU A 112 16.35 5.60 12.75
N ASP A 113 16.09 5.11 11.54
CA ASP A 113 16.44 5.83 10.32
C ASP A 113 15.32 6.82 9.92
N PRO A 114 15.52 8.14 10.05
CA PRO A 114 14.49 9.13 9.75
C PRO A 114 14.11 9.20 8.25
N ARG A 115 14.86 8.57 7.38
CA ARG A 115 14.60 8.50 5.94
C ARG A 115 13.56 7.44 5.58
N VAL A 116 13.31 6.47 6.47
CA VAL A 116 12.40 5.36 6.22
C VAL A 116 10.96 5.78 6.49
N THR A 117 10.11 5.67 5.48
CA THR A 117 8.66 5.69 5.63
C THR A 117 8.17 4.30 6.04
N VAL A 118 7.22 4.22 6.93
CA VAL A 118 6.71 2.97 7.49
C VAL A 118 5.26 2.79 7.05
N GLU A 119 4.97 1.79 6.26
CA GLU A 119 3.61 1.44 5.86
C GLU A 119 2.90 0.64 6.97
N LEU A 120 1.60 0.89 7.16
CA LEU A 120 0.80 0.23 8.18
C LEU A 120 -0.62 -0.03 7.67
N ILE A 121 -1.10 -1.27 7.83
CA ILE A 121 -2.47 -1.68 7.52
C ILE A 121 -3.34 -1.43 8.75
N ASN A 122 -4.25 -0.45 8.68
CA ASN A 122 -5.10 -0.04 9.79
C ASN A 122 -6.53 -0.58 9.65
N ASP A 123 -6.68 -1.91 9.55
CA ASP A 123 -7.98 -2.58 9.43
C ASP A 123 -8.49 -3.17 10.76
N GLY A 124 -7.67 -3.17 11.83
CA GLY A 124 -7.98 -3.79 13.12
C GLY A 124 -7.80 -5.31 13.17
N PHE A 125 -7.37 -5.90 12.06
CA PHE A 125 -7.15 -7.33 11.91
C PHE A 125 -5.67 -7.68 11.73
N HIS A 126 -4.97 -7.04 10.78
CA HIS A 126 -3.53 -7.20 10.56
C HIS A 126 -2.72 -6.69 11.73
N VAL A 127 -3.13 -5.57 12.31
CA VAL A 127 -2.42 -4.93 13.42
C VAL A 127 -3.43 -4.52 14.50
N GLN A 128 -3.23 -5.00 15.72
CA GLN A 128 -4.07 -4.66 16.85
C GLN A 128 -3.87 -3.20 17.27
N ASP A 129 -4.93 -2.56 17.80
CA ASP A 129 -4.98 -1.14 18.14
C ASP A 129 -3.80 -0.62 18.97
N PRO A 130 -3.34 -1.32 20.03
CA PRO A 130 -2.19 -0.88 20.81
C PRO A 130 -0.91 -0.80 19.96
N MET A 131 -0.76 -1.72 18.99
CA MET A 131 0.40 -1.76 18.10
C MET A 131 0.34 -0.65 17.04
N VAL A 132 -0.87 -0.30 16.55
CA VAL A 132 -1.05 0.87 15.69
C VAL A 132 -0.61 2.15 16.41
N ARG A 133 -1.05 2.34 17.68
CA ARG A 133 -0.65 3.50 18.49
C ARG A 133 0.86 3.53 18.75
N LEU A 134 1.48 2.37 19.02
CA LEU A 134 2.95 2.28 19.16
C LEU A 134 3.65 2.66 17.86
N GLY A 135 3.18 2.18 16.71
CA GLY A 135 3.73 2.53 15.39
C GLY A 135 3.78 4.04 15.17
N PHE A 136 2.67 4.74 15.41
CA PHE A 136 2.61 6.21 15.31
C PHE A 136 3.54 6.89 16.31
N GLY A 137 3.67 6.35 17.52
CA GLY A 137 4.62 6.86 18.54
C GLY A 137 6.09 6.67 18.17
N PHE A 138 6.42 5.54 17.52
CA PHE A 138 7.79 5.24 17.12
C PHE A 138 8.24 6.03 15.87
N ALA A 139 7.33 6.26 14.93
CA ALA A 139 7.63 6.89 13.65
C ALA A 139 6.70 8.08 13.36
N PRO A 140 6.71 9.15 14.21
CA PRO A 140 5.83 10.31 14.01
C PRO A 140 6.07 10.95 12.65
N HIS A 141 4.99 11.29 11.95
CA HIS A 141 4.99 11.86 10.59
C HIS A 141 5.72 11.02 9.54
N ARG A 142 5.83 9.70 9.76
CA ARG A 142 6.44 8.75 8.81
C ARG A 142 5.59 7.50 8.59
N ILE A 143 4.42 7.39 9.24
CA ILE A 143 3.47 6.30 8.98
C ILE A 143 2.67 6.63 7.73
N ALA A 144 2.71 5.73 6.74
CA ALA A 144 1.83 5.75 5.58
C ALA A 144 0.78 4.64 5.71
N PHE A 145 -0.50 4.97 5.62
CA PHE A 145 -1.52 3.93 5.52
C PHE A 145 -1.43 3.24 4.17
N VAL A 146 -1.35 1.92 4.21
CA VAL A 146 -1.47 1.04 3.05
C VAL A 146 -2.66 0.11 3.27
N THR A 147 -3.40 -0.17 2.22
CA THR A 147 -4.56 -1.05 2.32
C THR A 147 -4.19 -2.52 2.22
N ASP A 148 -3.17 -2.85 1.43
CA ASP A 148 -2.88 -4.23 1.02
C ASP A 148 -4.13 -4.95 0.48
N ALA A 149 -4.97 -4.17 -0.25
CA ALA A 149 -6.28 -4.57 -0.70
C ALA A 149 -6.19 -5.59 -1.84
N MET A 150 -7.04 -6.62 -1.77
CA MET A 150 -7.15 -7.64 -2.81
C MET A 150 -8.50 -7.54 -3.56
N ALA A 151 -8.74 -8.43 -4.51
CA ALA A 151 -9.92 -8.39 -5.40
C ALA A 151 -11.28 -8.45 -4.69
N ALA A 152 -11.31 -8.85 -3.42
CA ALA A 152 -12.53 -8.89 -2.61
C ALA A 152 -12.90 -7.55 -1.96
N THR A 153 -12.08 -6.52 -2.11
CA THR A 153 -12.36 -5.20 -1.52
C THR A 153 -13.65 -4.63 -2.12
N ASP A 154 -14.55 -4.22 -1.23
CA ASP A 154 -15.88 -3.71 -1.58
C ASP A 154 -16.80 -4.75 -2.28
N CYS A 155 -16.50 -6.03 -2.08
CA CYS A 155 -17.27 -7.15 -2.58
C CYS A 155 -17.84 -7.97 -1.42
N PRO A 156 -18.90 -8.79 -1.64
CA PRO A 156 -19.43 -9.69 -0.61
C PRO A 156 -18.40 -10.72 -0.14
N ASP A 157 -18.59 -11.26 1.05
CA ASP A 157 -17.87 -12.45 1.52
C ASP A 157 -17.97 -13.59 0.50
N GLY A 158 -16.92 -14.38 0.37
CA GLY A 158 -16.90 -15.47 -0.61
C GLY A 158 -15.51 -15.98 -0.92
N HIS A 159 -15.42 -16.69 -2.04
CA HIS A 159 -14.17 -17.23 -2.57
C HIS A 159 -13.59 -16.31 -3.65
N TYR A 160 -12.30 -16.02 -3.52
CA TYR A 160 -11.55 -15.13 -4.42
C TYR A 160 -10.18 -15.71 -4.75
N LEU A 161 -9.49 -15.08 -5.70
CA LEU A 161 -8.11 -15.42 -6.04
C LEU A 161 -7.18 -14.25 -5.71
N LEU A 162 -6.03 -14.57 -5.12
CA LEU A 162 -4.89 -13.68 -4.97
C LEU A 162 -3.73 -14.25 -5.80
N GLY A 163 -3.54 -13.74 -7.01
CA GLY A 163 -2.72 -14.42 -8.02
C GLY A 163 -3.30 -15.80 -8.34
N ALA A 164 -2.52 -16.86 -8.08
CA ALA A 164 -2.95 -18.26 -8.25
C ALA A 164 -3.46 -18.91 -6.94
N LEU A 165 -3.53 -18.15 -5.85
CA LEU A 165 -3.87 -18.67 -4.52
C LEU A 165 -5.35 -18.50 -4.23
N ASP A 166 -5.98 -19.56 -3.72
CA ASP A 166 -7.37 -19.55 -3.27
C ASP A 166 -7.49 -18.83 -1.92
N VAL A 167 -8.40 -17.87 -1.85
CA VAL A 167 -8.67 -17.06 -0.66
C VAL A 167 -10.14 -17.14 -0.30
N ASN A 168 -10.45 -17.41 0.96
CA ASN A 168 -11.78 -17.26 1.52
C ASN A 168 -11.89 -15.94 2.28
N VAL A 169 -12.93 -15.17 2.01
CA VAL A 169 -13.29 -13.96 2.76
C VAL A 169 -14.50 -14.28 3.62
N ILE A 170 -14.35 -14.11 4.91
CA ILE A 170 -15.41 -14.32 5.92
C ILE A 170 -15.37 -13.14 6.88
N ASP A 171 -16.50 -12.48 7.08
CA ASP A 171 -16.63 -11.27 7.91
C ASP A 171 -15.62 -10.17 7.47
N GLY A 172 -15.37 -10.05 6.15
CA GLY A 172 -14.42 -9.11 5.57
C GLY A 172 -12.95 -9.51 5.75
N HIS A 173 -12.63 -10.67 6.34
CA HIS A 173 -11.25 -11.10 6.57
C HIS A 173 -10.79 -12.10 5.50
N ALA A 174 -9.77 -11.72 4.74
CA ALA A 174 -9.20 -12.54 3.67
C ALA A 174 -8.13 -13.51 4.22
N ARG A 175 -8.31 -14.81 3.96
CA ARG A 175 -7.40 -15.87 4.39
C ARG A 175 -7.17 -16.88 3.28
N LEU A 176 -5.93 -17.37 3.16
CA LEU A 176 -5.62 -18.48 2.26
C LEU A 176 -6.47 -19.70 2.62
N ALA A 177 -7.11 -20.31 1.62
CA ALA A 177 -7.90 -21.53 1.80
C ALA A 177 -7.03 -22.73 2.23
N SER A 178 -5.75 -22.74 1.86
CA SER A 178 -4.82 -23.84 2.10
C SER A 178 -4.36 -23.95 3.56
N ASN A 179 -4.18 -22.83 4.27
CA ASN A 179 -3.56 -22.84 5.61
C ASN A 179 -4.10 -21.77 6.58
N GLY A 180 -5.08 -20.96 6.15
CA GLY A 180 -5.70 -19.93 6.97
C GLY A 180 -4.84 -18.68 7.23
N ALA A 181 -3.66 -18.56 6.61
CA ALA A 181 -2.84 -17.35 6.73
C ALA A 181 -3.58 -16.14 6.15
N ILE A 182 -3.34 -14.97 6.72
CA ILE A 182 -3.88 -13.71 6.19
C ILE A 182 -3.33 -13.50 4.77
N ALA A 183 -4.18 -13.04 3.85
CA ALA A 183 -3.87 -12.95 2.42
C ALA A 183 -4.40 -11.65 1.81
N GLY A 184 -3.68 -10.56 2.01
CA GLY A 184 -4.15 -9.23 1.69
C GLY A 184 -5.34 -8.79 2.55
N SER A 185 -5.96 -7.69 2.21
CA SER A 185 -7.09 -7.13 2.95
C SER A 185 -8.31 -6.83 2.07
N THR A 186 -9.42 -6.47 2.72
CA THR A 186 -10.58 -5.83 2.10
C THR A 186 -10.70 -4.35 2.49
N LEU A 187 -9.64 -3.80 3.09
CA LEU A 187 -9.61 -2.43 3.61
C LEU A 187 -9.66 -1.41 2.47
N THR A 188 -10.49 -0.39 2.61
CA THR A 188 -10.38 0.85 1.82
C THR A 188 -9.56 1.90 2.59
N LEU A 189 -8.90 2.81 1.87
CA LEU A 189 -8.12 3.87 2.53
C LEU A 189 -9.02 4.82 3.34
N GLU A 190 -10.24 5.09 2.86
CA GLU A 190 -11.29 5.78 3.60
C GLU A 190 -11.51 5.15 4.97
N LYS A 191 -11.67 3.81 5.02
CA LYS A 191 -11.90 3.09 6.27
C LYS A 191 -10.69 3.14 7.20
N ALA A 192 -9.48 3.09 6.65
CA ALA A 192 -8.26 3.26 7.45
C ALA A 192 -8.22 4.63 8.17
N VAL A 193 -8.58 5.70 7.47
CA VAL A 193 -8.65 7.07 8.04
C VAL A 193 -9.79 7.18 9.05
N GLN A 194 -11.00 6.69 8.71
CA GLN A 194 -12.14 6.67 9.64
C GLN A 194 -11.76 5.99 10.96
N ARG A 195 -11.18 4.81 10.88
CA ARG A 195 -10.76 4.03 12.04
C ARG A 195 -9.73 4.78 12.88
N ALA A 196 -8.75 5.42 12.24
CA ALA A 196 -7.72 6.20 12.93
C ALA A 196 -8.33 7.32 13.79
N VAL A 197 -9.27 8.05 13.25
CA VAL A 197 -9.89 9.20 13.94
C VAL A 197 -10.96 8.74 14.94
N LEU A 198 -11.91 7.90 14.50
CA LEU A 198 -13.12 7.61 15.27
C LEU A 198 -12.90 6.53 16.33
N GLU A 199 -12.03 5.54 16.08
CA GLU A 199 -11.83 4.40 16.98
C GLU A 199 -10.52 4.51 17.77
N LEU A 200 -9.44 4.99 17.11
CA LEU A 200 -8.11 5.07 17.73
C LEU A 200 -7.82 6.42 18.37
N GLY A 201 -8.61 7.46 18.05
CA GLY A 201 -8.49 8.80 18.65
C GLY A 201 -7.27 9.59 18.15
N PHE A 202 -6.73 9.26 16.99
CA PHE A 202 -5.69 10.08 16.35
C PHE A 202 -6.24 11.42 15.91
N THR A 203 -5.38 12.43 15.84
CA THR A 203 -5.81 13.72 15.30
C THR A 203 -6.19 13.58 13.83
N PRO A 204 -7.18 14.37 13.35
CA PRO A 204 -7.49 14.45 11.93
C PRO A 204 -6.26 14.67 11.05
N THR A 205 -5.34 15.51 11.48
CA THR A 205 -4.11 15.83 10.75
C THR A 205 -3.24 14.60 10.60
N ASP A 206 -2.95 13.86 11.67
CA ASP A 206 -2.09 12.66 11.62
C ASP A 206 -2.70 11.58 10.71
N ALA A 207 -4.02 11.37 10.81
CA ALA A 207 -4.72 10.37 10.00
C ALA A 207 -4.73 10.75 8.51
N VAL A 208 -4.94 12.01 8.18
CA VAL A 208 -4.95 12.50 6.78
C VAL A 208 -3.52 12.53 6.22
N GLU A 209 -2.54 12.98 6.97
CA GLU A 209 -1.13 12.94 6.54
C GLU A 209 -0.70 11.51 6.18
N ALA A 210 -1.07 10.53 7.00
CA ALA A 210 -0.75 9.12 6.76
C ALA A 210 -1.37 8.57 5.45
N ALA A 211 -2.46 9.16 4.97
CA ALA A 211 -3.13 8.76 3.73
C ALA A 211 -2.77 9.64 2.51
N THR A 212 -2.05 10.76 2.71
CA THR A 212 -1.83 11.77 1.66
C THR A 212 -0.38 12.20 1.54
N LEU A 213 0.08 13.09 2.41
CA LEU A 213 1.40 13.73 2.32
C LEU A 213 2.55 12.74 2.55
N ILE A 214 2.40 11.83 3.51
CA ILE A 214 3.48 10.88 3.82
C ILE A 214 3.74 9.92 2.66
N PRO A 215 2.72 9.22 2.09
CA PRO A 215 2.96 8.41 0.90
C PRO A 215 3.43 9.25 -0.31
N ALA A 216 2.94 10.48 -0.49
CA ALA A 216 3.43 11.35 -1.54
C ALA A 216 4.94 11.65 -1.41
N LYS A 217 5.42 11.94 -0.19
CA LYS A 217 6.85 12.13 0.11
C LYS A 217 7.67 10.87 -0.12
N ALA A 218 7.17 9.71 0.30
CA ALA A 218 7.86 8.43 0.16
C ALA A 218 8.22 8.12 -1.31
N PHE A 219 7.33 8.50 -2.23
CA PHE A 219 7.52 8.34 -3.68
C PHE A 219 8.08 9.58 -4.40
N GLY A 220 8.35 10.68 -3.68
CA GLY A 220 8.79 11.95 -4.27
C GLY A 220 7.69 12.68 -5.05
N PHE A 221 6.42 12.28 -4.89
CA PHE A 221 5.27 12.88 -5.57
C PHE A 221 4.83 14.21 -4.92
N ASP A 222 5.33 14.51 -3.74
CA ASP A 222 5.20 15.81 -3.08
C ASP A 222 5.92 16.97 -3.84
N ARG A 223 6.76 16.62 -4.82
CA ARG A 223 7.46 17.56 -5.70
C ARG A 223 6.88 17.56 -7.11
N ALA A 224 6.71 16.38 -7.71
CA ALA A 224 6.11 16.22 -9.01
C ALA A 224 5.65 14.78 -9.21
N ASN A 225 4.36 14.55 -9.46
CA ASN A 225 3.90 13.22 -9.82
C ASN A 225 4.30 12.88 -11.28
N PRO A 226 4.45 11.58 -11.61
CA PRO A 226 4.97 11.16 -12.91
C PRO A 226 4.03 11.44 -14.08
N VAL A 227 2.75 11.67 -13.84
CA VAL A 227 1.70 11.82 -14.85
C VAL A 227 1.42 13.29 -15.14
N THR A 228 0.85 14.03 -14.18
CA THR A 228 0.42 15.43 -14.37
C THR A 228 1.53 16.45 -14.08
N LYS A 229 2.66 16.02 -13.50
CA LYS A 229 3.80 16.83 -13.08
C LYS A 229 3.52 17.76 -11.89
N GLN A 230 2.29 17.85 -11.43
CA GLN A 230 1.93 18.61 -10.23
C GLN A 230 2.29 17.82 -8.97
N PRO A 231 2.70 18.46 -7.88
CA PRO A 231 2.90 17.80 -6.60
C PRO A 231 1.57 17.29 -6.00
N LEU A 232 1.64 16.26 -5.16
CA LEU A 232 0.53 15.63 -4.46
C LEU A 232 0.69 15.71 -2.95
N GLY A 233 -0.39 15.49 -2.22
CA GLY A 233 -0.39 15.28 -0.77
C GLY A 233 -0.81 16.49 0.06
N LEU A 234 -0.94 17.68 -0.55
CA LEU A 234 -1.40 18.88 0.13
C LEU A 234 -2.48 19.60 -0.68
N LEU A 235 -3.39 20.26 0.03
CA LEU A 235 -4.31 21.23 -0.55
C LEU A 235 -3.65 22.62 -0.51
N ALA A 236 -2.82 22.91 -1.51
CA ALA A 236 -2.03 24.13 -1.60
C ALA A 236 -1.92 24.63 -3.05
N SER A 237 -1.61 25.92 -3.23
CA SER A 237 -1.40 26.49 -4.57
C SER A 237 -0.27 25.78 -5.30
N GLY A 238 -0.49 25.37 -6.56
CA GLY A 238 0.45 24.65 -7.40
C GLY A 238 0.40 23.13 -7.26
N TYR A 239 -0.31 22.60 -6.29
CA TYR A 239 -0.57 21.17 -6.15
C TYR A 239 -1.72 20.71 -7.06
N ALA A 240 -1.76 19.42 -7.36
CA ALA A 240 -2.89 18.82 -8.07
C ALA A 240 -4.19 19.07 -7.30
N ALA A 241 -5.25 19.41 -8.02
CA ALA A 241 -6.56 19.68 -7.42
C ALA A 241 -7.32 18.38 -7.13
N ASP A 242 -6.69 17.52 -6.33
CA ASP A 242 -7.25 16.29 -5.79
C ASP A 242 -7.82 16.61 -4.40
N VAL A 243 -9.14 16.65 -4.28
CA VAL A 243 -9.83 17.13 -3.08
C VAL A 243 -10.91 16.14 -2.65
N LEU A 244 -11.00 15.92 -1.35
CA LEU A 244 -12.09 15.15 -0.75
C LEU A 244 -12.94 16.07 0.14
N LEU A 245 -14.25 15.91 0.06
CA LEU A 245 -15.16 16.41 1.08
C LEU A 245 -15.61 15.24 1.95
N LEU A 246 -15.36 15.34 3.24
CA LEU A 246 -15.68 14.32 4.22
C LEU A 246 -16.79 14.79 5.13
N ASN A 247 -17.68 13.88 5.52
CA ASN A 247 -18.63 14.13 6.58
C ASN A 247 -17.91 14.30 7.91
N PRO A 248 -18.06 15.41 8.64
CA PRO A 248 -17.27 15.66 9.84
C PRO A 248 -17.60 14.74 11.03
N ALA A 249 -18.79 14.11 11.03
CA ALA A 249 -19.20 13.20 12.11
C ALA A 249 -18.80 11.75 11.84
N THR A 250 -18.90 11.31 10.59
CA THR A 250 -18.69 9.90 10.20
C THR A 250 -17.36 9.66 9.47
N TRP A 251 -16.72 10.73 9.02
CA TRP A 251 -15.52 10.69 8.17
C TRP A 251 -15.72 9.94 6.86
N ALA A 252 -16.97 9.74 6.45
CA ALA A 252 -17.29 9.17 5.15
C ALA A 252 -17.01 10.18 4.03
N VAL A 253 -16.53 9.67 2.90
CA VAL A 253 -16.31 10.47 1.69
C VAL A 253 -17.65 10.84 1.06
N GLU A 254 -17.96 12.14 0.99
CA GLU A 254 -19.15 12.67 0.34
C GLU A 254 -18.90 13.07 -1.12
N HIS A 255 -17.77 13.75 -1.38
CA HIS A 255 -17.39 14.14 -2.73
C HIS A 255 -15.89 13.92 -2.98
N VAL A 256 -15.57 13.62 -4.22
CA VAL A 256 -14.20 13.37 -4.70
C VAL A 256 -13.95 14.20 -5.96
N TRP A 257 -12.94 15.03 -5.94
CA TRP A 257 -12.39 15.67 -7.13
C TRP A 257 -11.00 15.12 -7.44
N CYS A 258 -10.73 14.87 -8.71
CA CYS A 258 -9.41 14.50 -9.21
C CYS A 258 -9.07 15.45 -10.36
N ASP A 259 -7.93 16.15 -10.27
CA ASP A 259 -7.55 17.23 -11.18
C ASP A 259 -8.70 18.24 -11.42
N ALA A 260 -9.37 18.65 -10.33
CA ALA A 260 -10.54 19.54 -10.31
C ALA A 260 -11.83 18.98 -11.00
N HIS A 261 -11.83 17.71 -11.41
CA HIS A 261 -13.02 17.07 -11.96
C HIS A 261 -13.76 16.30 -10.88
N LEU A 262 -15.06 16.61 -10.69
CA LEU A 262 -15.92 15.88 -9.75
C LEU A 262 -16.14 14.46 -10.25
N LEU A 263 -15.85 13.47 -9.42
CA LEU A 263 -16.01 12.04 -9.70
C LEU A 263 -17.18 11.42 -8.94
N ARG A 264 -17.53 11.98 -7.77
CA ARG A 264 -18.61 11.53 -6.88
C ARG A 264 -19.21 12.72 -6.13
#